data_b859338c2b38ea9a8496c80aaa60cc99
#
_entry.id   b859338c2b38ea9a8496c80aaa60cc99
#
_cell.length_a   1.000
_cell.length_b   1.000
_cell.length_c   1.000
_cell.angle_alpha   90.00
_cell.angle_beta   90.00
_cell.angle_gamma   90.00
#
_symmetry.space_group_name_H-M   'P 1'
#
loop_
_entity.id
_entity.type
_entity.pdbx_description
1 polymer ?
#
loop_
_entity_poly.entity_id
_entity_poly.type
_entity_poly.pdbx_seq_one_letter_code
_entity_poly.pdbx_strand_id
1 'polypeptide(L)'
;MNLKKMTLNINGADRMFICDPAKDTLADVLRRMGLTGTKVGCGIGVCGACSVIVDGKVIRSCTRKIGKMEEYQSVTTIEGIGSVNYPHPLQELWVAFGAVQCGFCVPGFIVSAYQLLQDNPNPTREDVRDWFQKHRNVCRCTGYKHIVDAVMAAAEVLRGEKTVEDFKYDWKKDIGNFYGKPLERPNALPKACGVCDYGDDVELHMPAETLKVALVQPRITSHAIIKNIDTTEAEKMPGVVKIITAEDVKAAGCT
;
A
#
# COMPACT_ATOMS: atom_id res chain seq x y z
N MET A 1 9.81 26.76 -5.66
CA MET A 1 9.61 25.68 -4.66
C MET A 1 9.94 26.24 -3.28
N ASN A 2 9.03 26.12 -2.33
CA ASN A 2 9.29 26.56 -0.94
C ASN A 2 9.72 25.33 -0.13
N LEU A 3 10.99 24.94 -0.30
CA LEU A 3 11.54 23.77 0.38
C LEU A 3 11.83 24.09 1.84
N LYS A 4 11.40 23.20 2.72
CA LYS A 4 11.66 23.24 4.17
C LYS A 4 12.26 21.92 4.64
N LYS A 5 13.08 22.04 5.66
CA LYS A 5 13.58 20.91 6.45
C LYS A 5 12.54 20.58 7.52
N MET A 6 12.24 19.31 7.70
CA MET A 6 11.31 18.81 8.71
C MET A 6 11.81 17.49 9.29
N THR A 7 11.48 17.23 10.54
CA THR A 7 11.78 15.99 11.24
C THR A 7 10.50 15.36 11.74
N LEU A 8 10.32 14.05 11.49
CA LEU A 8 9.24 13.24 12.08
C LEU A 8 9.86 12.01 12.76
N ASN A 9 9.21 11.53 13.81
CA ASN A 9 9.55 10.25 14.41
C ASN A 9 8.86 9.13 13.61
N ILE A 10 9.59 8.45 12.73
CA ILE A 10 9.04 7.42 11.85
C ILE A 10 9.52 6.05 12.32
N ASN A 11 8.58 5.21 12.74
CA ASN A 11 8.84 3.87 13.25
C ASN A 11 9.85 3.87 14.41
N GLY A 12 9.72 4.85 15.32
CA GLY A 12 10.57 4.98 16.50
C GLY A 12 11.91 5.67 16.27
N ALA A 13 12.19 6.13 15.06
CA ALA A 13 13.43 6.84 14.73
C ALA A 13 13.14 8.24 14.18
N ASP A 14 13.88 9.24 14.68
CA ASP A 14 13.79 10.60 14.16
C ASP A 14 14.42 10.67 12.77
N ARG A 15 13.63 11.01 11.78
CA ARG A 15 14.04 11.12 10.37
C ARG A 15 13.82 12.52 9.85
N MET A 16 14.91 13.13 9.44
CA MET A 16 14.94 14.45 8.85
C MET A 16 14.91 14.37 7.33
N PHE A 17 14.09 15.22 6.72
CA PHE A 17 13.92 15.28 5.26
C PHE A 17 13.64 16.70 4.78
N ILE A 18 13.77 16.87 3.46
CA ILE A 18 13.42 18.11 2.76
C ILE A 18 12.09 17.88 2.04
N CYS A 19 11.17 18.83 2.17
CA CYS A 19 9.84 18.75 1.56
C CYS A 19 9.35 20.12 1.08
N ASP A 20 8.37 20.13 0.20
CA ASP A 20 7.52 21.29 -0.09
C ASP A 20 6.22 21.14 0.75
N PRO A 21 6.06 21.90 1.87
CA PRO A 21 4.94 21.71 2.78
C PRO A 21 3.56 21.91 2.16
N ALA A 22 3.48 22.68 1.08
CA ALA A 22 2.23 22.95 0.38
C ALA A 22 1.86 21.85 -0.61
N LYS A 23 2.85 21.18 -1.20
CA LYS A 23 2.65 20.19 -2.27
C LYS A 23 2.74 18.77 -1.76
N ASP A 24 3.78 18.43 -0.98
CA ASP A 24 4.05 17.09 -0.53
C ASP A 24 2.99 16.58 0.46
N THR A 25 2.58 15.34 0.27
CA THR A 25 1.80 14.58 1.24
C THR A 25 2.72 13.73 2.12
N LEU A 26 2.20 13.25 3.25
CA LEU A 26 2.93 12.30 4.09
C LEU A 26 3.27 11.02 3.31
N ALA A 27 2.37 10.53 2.45
CA ALA A 27 2.63 9.37 1.60
C ALA A 27 3.82 9.60 0.66
N ASP A 28 3.91 10.78 0.02
CA ASP A 28 5.02 11.10 -0.89
C ASP A 28 6.36 11.06 -0.14
N VAL A 29 6.40 11.62 1.06
CA VAL A 29 7.62 11.65 1.88
C VAL A 29 8.01 10.24 2.33
N LEU A 30 7.07 9.45 2.87
CA LEU A 30 7.33 8.07 3.32
C LEU A 30 7.87 7.21 2.18
N ARG A 31 7.24 7.28 1.02
CA ARG A 31 7.64 6.50 -0.17
C ARG A 31 9.02 6.93 -0.70
N ARG A 32 9.32 8.23 -0.75
CA ARG A 32 10.67 8.73 -1.09
C ARG A 32 11.77 8.27 -0.12
N MET A 33 11.40 7.95 1.14
CA MET A 33 12.32 7.36 2.13
C MET A 33 12.46 5.82 1.99
N GLY A 34 11.84 5.21 0.98
CA GLY A 34 11.86 3.76 0.77
C GLY A 34 10.81 2.99 1.59
N LEU A 35 9.90 3.67 2.32
CA LEU A 35 8.80 3.04 3.04
C LEU A 35 7.62 2.81 2.09
N THR A 36 7.85 1.92 1.11
CA THR A 36 6.94 1.64 0.00
C THR A 36 5.73 0.79 0.38
N GLY A 37 5.72 0.21 1.58
CA GLY A 37 4.55 -0.45 2.15
C GLY A 37 3.36 0.49 2.32
N THR A 38 3.60 1.81 2.42
CA THR A 38 2.55 2.83 2.31
C THR A 38 2.10 2.96 0.86
N LYS A 39 1.05 2.22 0.47
CA LYS A 39 0.57 2.14 -0.92
C LYS A 39 -0.42 3.27 -1.25
N VAL A 40 -0.27 3.90 -2.40
CA VAL A 40 -1.19 4.95 -2.88
C VAL A 40 -2.08 4.39 -3.98
N GLY A 41 -3.31 3.97 -3.64
CA GLY A 41 -4.25 3.41 -4.61
C GLY A 41 -5.13 4.45 -5.29
N CYS A 42 -5.78 5.34 -4.53
CA CYS A 42 -6.71 6.33 -5.09
C CYS A 42 -6.16 7.76 -5.11
N GLY A 43 -5.19 8.10 -4.27
CA GLY A 43 -4.64 9.46 -4.12
C GLY A 43 -5.59 10.51 -3.53
N ILE A 44 -6.84 10.15 -3.23
CA ILE A 44 -7.92 11.06 -2.80
C ILE A 44 -8.52 10.72 -1.43
N GLY A 45 -7.86 9.86 -0.65
CA GLY A 45 -8.28 9.52 0.72
C GLY A 45 -9.49 8.60 0.85
N VAL A 46 -9.85 7.82 -0.19
CA VAL A 46 -11.09 7.01 -0.20
C VAL A 46 -10.84 5.51 0.01
N CYS A 47 -9.66 4.97 -0.35
CA CYS A 47 -9.46 3.52 -0.36
C CYS A 47 -8.73 2.94 0.85
N GLY A 48 -8.12 3.77 1.71
CA GLY A 48 -7.41 3.34 2.91
C GLY A 48 -6.11 2.55 2.68
N ALA A 49 -5.65 2.34 1.44
CA ALA A 49 -4.40 1.62 1.17
C ALA A 49 -3.17 2.33 1.73
N CYS A 50 -3.23 3.66 1.85
CA CYS A 50 -2.18 4.52 2.39
C CYS A 50 -2.33 4.79 3.90
N SER A 51 -3.06 3.97 4.64
CA SER A 51 -3.24 4.15 6.08
C SER A 51 -1.91 4.05 6.81
N VAL A 52 -1.67 5.01 7.70
CA VAL A 52 -0.57 5.04 8.68
C VAL A 52 -1.14 5.49 10.03
N ILE A 53 -0.42 5.24 11.11
CA ILE A 53 -0.80 5.74 12.43
C ILE A 53 0.03 7.00 12.70
N VAL A 54 -0.63 8.09 13.09
CA VAL A 54 0.01 9.32 13.54
C VAL A 54 -0.50 9.62 14.94
N ASP A 55 0.39 9.66 15.92
CA ASP A 55 0.08 9.88 17.34
C ASP A 55 -1.12 9.03 17.82
N GLY A 56 -1.08 7.72 17.54
CA GLY A 56 -2.13 6.77 17.93
C GLY A 56 -3.42 6.86 17.12
N LYS A 57 -3.46 7.58 16.00
CA LYS A 57 -4.66 7.71 15.17
C LYS A 57 -4.40 7.25 13.73
N VAL A 58 -5.26 6.38 13.22
CA VAL A 58 -5.22 5.96 11.81
C VAL A 58 -5.62 7.12 10.91
N ILE A 59 -4.72 7.50 10.01
CA ILE A 59 -4.96 8.53 8.99
C ILE A 59 -4.64 8.03 7.58
N ARG A 60 -5.15 8.71 6.57
CA ARG A 60 -4.85 8.48 5.15
C ARG A 60 -3.73 9.43 4.73
N SER A 61 -2.52 8.89 4.59
CA SER A 61 -1.31 9.69 4.33
C SER A 61 -1.32 10.40 2.98
N CYS A 62 -2.01 9.85 1.95
CA CYS A 62 -2.08 10.45 0.61
C CYS A 62 -2.80 11.81 0.55
N THR A 63 -3.57 12.15 1.58
CA THR A 63 -4.26 13.45 1.68
C THR A 63 -3.74 14.31 2.84
N ARG A 64 -2.85 13.79 3.66
CA ARG A 64 -2.23 14.53 4.76
C ARG A 64 -1.05 15.35 4.22
N LYS A 65 -1.23 16.66 4.05
CA LYS A 65 -0.15 17.56 3.66
C LYS A 65 0.91 17.66 4.76
N ILE A 66 2.17 17.66 4.37
CA ILE A 66 3.29 17.80 5.32
C ILE A 66 3.21 19.12 6.09
N GLY A 67 2.77 20.21 5.46
CA GLY A 67 2.58 21.49 6.12
C GLY A 67 1.51 21.51 7.25
N LYS A 68 0.77 20.41 7.42
CA LYS A 68 -0.19 20.19 8.53
C LYS A 68 0.33 19.22 9.57
N MET A 69 1.59 18.81 9.48
CA MET A 69 2.27 17.97 10.46
C MET A 69 3.11 18.86 11.37
N GLU A 70 3.29 18.41 12.60
CA GLU A 70 4.17 19.05 13.58
C GLU A 70 5.52 18.33 13.61
N GLU A 71 6.57 19.06 14.01
CA GLU A 71 7.89 18.46 14.19
C GLU A 71 7.83 17.34 15.22
N TYR A 72 8.55 16.25 14.97
CA TYR A 72 8.66 15.07 15.83
C TYR A 72 7.35 14.30 16.05
N GLN A 73 6.28 14.58 15.31
CA GLN A 73 5.09 13.72 15.38
C GLN A 73 5.45 12.27 15.09
N SER A 74 4.86 11.36 15.88
CA SER A 74 5.07 9.91 15.72
C SER A 74 4.28 9.39 14.54
N VAL A 75 4.95 8.67 13.65
CA VAL A 75 4.35 8.02 12.48
C VAL A 75 4.72 6.54 12.48
N THR A 76 3.73 5.65 12.55
CA THR A 76 3.94 4.22 12.38
C THR A 76 3.41 3.76 11.03
N THR A 77 4.28 3.15 10.24
CA THR A 77 3.95 2.50 8.96
C THR A 77 3.96 0.98 9.12
N ILE A 78 3.61 0.25 8.07
CA ILE A 78 3.62 -1.23 8.12
C ILE A 78 5.00 -1.80 8.45
N GLU A 79 6.06 -1.15 7.99
CA GLU A 79 7.46 -1.54 8.24
C GLU A 79 7.85 -1.38 9.72
N GLY A 80 7.11 -0.57 10.48
CA GLY A 80 7.29 -0.41 11.93
C GLY A 80 6.48 -1.40 12.77
N ILE A 81 5.57 -2.18 12.17
CA ILE A 81 4.76 -3.18 12.88
C ILE A 81 5.50 -4.52 12.98
N GLY A 82 6.16 -4.94 11.90
CA GLY A 82 6.94 -6.15 11.85
C GLY A 82 7.65 -6.32 10.51
N SER A 83 8.54 -7.29 10.42
CA SER A 83 9.35 -7.58 9.24
C SER A 83 9.20 -9.02 8.79
N VAL A 84 9.73 -9.38 7.61
CA VAL A 84 9.70 -10.77 7.11
C VAL A 84 10.41 -11.73 8.07
N ASN A 85 11.47 -11.28 8.75
CA ASN A 85 12.22 -12.10 9.70
C ASN A 85 11.59 -12.13 11.10
N TYR A 86 10.83 -11.11 11.45
CA TYR A 86 10.15 -10.96 12.74
C TYR A 86 8.74 -10.40 12.51
N PRO A 87 7.85 -11.20 11.93
CA PRO A 87 6.50 -10.73 11.62
C PRO A 87 5.67 -10.58 12.89
N HIS A 88 4.83 -9.57 12.91
CA HIS A 88 3.82 -9.41 13.95
C HIS A 88 2.70 -10.47 13.77
N PRO A 89 2.04 -10.97 14.83
CA PRO A 89 0.93 -11.93 14.71
C PRO A 89 -0.14 -11.55 13.69
N LEU A 90 -0.50 -10.28 13.55
CA LEU A 90 -1.36 -9.80 12.48
C LEU A 90 -0.85 -10.16 11.08
N GLN A 91 0.44 -9.99 10.82
CA GLN A 91 1.04 -10.27 9.51
C GLN A 91 1.04 -11.77 9.20
N GLU A 92 1.39 -12.60 10.19
CA GLU A 92 1.37 -14.06 10.03
C GLU A 92 -0.05 -14.60 9.82
N LEU A 93 -1.00 -14.14 10.64
CA LEU A 93 -2.38 -14.60 10.54
C LEU A 93 -3.08 -14.11 9.27
N TRP A 94 -2.68 -12.93 8.72
CA TRP A 94 -3.11 -12.53 7.39
C TRP A 94 -2.71 -13.52 6.31
N VAL A 95 -1.52 -14.11 6.43
CA VAL A 95 -1.03 -15.17 5.54
C VAL A 95 -1.77 -16.48 5.79
N ALA A 96 -1.85 -16.92 7.04
CA ALA A 96 -2.48 -18.20 7.41
C ALA A 96 -3.96 -18.28 7.00
N PHE A 97 -4.70 -17.17 7.13
CA PHE A 97 -6.10 -17.09 6.71
C PHE A 97 -6.30 -16.83 5.21
N GLY A 98 -5.21 -16.74 4.40
CA GLY A 98 -5.31 -16.45 2.98
C GLY A 98 -5.87 -15.06 2.67
N ALA A 99 -5.75 -14.12 3.61
CA ALA A 99 -6.21 -12.73 3.47
C ALA A 99 -5.32 -11.88 2.55
N VAL A 100 -4.27 -12.46 1.98
CA VAL A 100 -3.38 -11.85 1.00
C VAL A 100 -3.68 -12.39 -0.39
N GLN A 101 -4.39 -11.62 -1.22
CA GLN A 101 -4.58 -11.92 -2.64
C GLN A 101 -3.57 -11.12 -3.49
N CYS A 102 -3.98 -10.01 -4.15
CA CYS A 102 -2.99 -9.16 -4.82
C CYS A 102 -2.01 -8.52 -3.83
N GLY A 103 -2.44 -8.24 -2.59
CA GLY A 103 -1.62 -7.73 -1.50
C GLY A 103 -1.53 -6.21 -1.42
N PHE A 104 -2.03 -5.46 -2.43
CA PHE A 104 -1.86 -4.01 -2.50
C PHE A 104 -2.51 -3.25 -1.32
N CYS A 105 -3.69 -3.66 -0.88
CA CYS A 105 -4.39 -3.04 0.24
C CYS A 105 -3.94 -3.57 1.61
N VAL A 106 -3.24 -4.69 1.65
CA VAL A 106 -2.94 -5.44 2.88
C VAL A 106 -2.16 -4.62 3.92
N PRO A 107 -1.09 -3.88 3.57
CA PRO A 107 -0.40 -3.04 4.55
C PRO A 107 -1.32 -2.03 5.23
N GLY A 108 -2.17 -1.34 4.47
CA GLY A 108 -3.11 -0.36 5.02
C GLY A 108 -4.17 -0.98 5.93
N PHE A 109 -4.65 -2.20 5.63
CA PHE A 109 -5.54 -2.93 6.51
C PHE A 109 -4.85 -3.37 7.80
N ILE A 110 -3.63 -3.90 7.72
CA ILE A 110 -2.86 -4.35 8.90
C ILE A 110 -2.54 -3.19 9.82
N VAL A 111 -2.08 -2.04 9.29
CA VAL A 111 -1.85 -0.82 10.07
C VAL A 111 -3.12 -0.37 10.79
N SER A 112 -4.25 -0.39 10.08
CA SER A 112 -5.55 -0.03 10.64
C SER A 112 -6.01 -1.02 11.73
N ALA A 113 -5.85 -2.33 11.51
CA ALA A 113 -6.17 -3.38 12.47
C ALA A 113 -5.25 -3.36 13.69
N TYR A 114 -3.97 -3.04 13.50
CA TYR A 114 -3.02 -2.89 14.58
C TYR A 114 -3.51 -1.84 15.58
N GLN A 115 -3.93 -0.66 15.10
CA GLN A 115 -4.47 0.38 15.97
C GLN A 115 -5.79 -0.04 16.62
N LEU A 116 -6.69 -0.71 15.88
CA LEU A 116 -7.91 -1.25 16.46
C LEU A 116 -7.61 -2.12 17.68
N LEU A 117 -6.66 -3.05 17.57
CA LEU A 117 -6.33 -3.99 18.66
C LEU A 117 -5.59 -3.32 19.82
N GLN A 118 -4.93 -2.17 19.61
CA GLN A 118 -4.43 -1.34 20.69
C GLN A 118 -5.59 -0.64 21.45
N ASP A 119 -6.59 -0.14 20.72
CA ASP A 119 -7.72 0.58 21.29
C ASP A 119 -8.76 -0.39 21.90
N ASN A 120 -8.97 -1.55 21.31
CA ASN A 120 -9.89 -2.60 21.72
C ASN A 120 -9.26 -3.99 21.56
N PRO A 121 -8.65 -4.55 22.61
CA PRO A 121 -8.01 -5.87 22.54
C PRO A 121 -8.97 -7.05 22.35
N ASN A 122 -10.28 -6.84 22.59
CA ASN A 122 -11.30 -7.89 22.46
C ASN A 122 -12.46 -7.43 21.56
N PRO A 123 -12.20 -7.18 20.26
CA PRO A 123 -13.23 -6.70 19.36
C PRO A 123 -14.22 -7.82 19.00
N THR A 124 -15.45 -7.44 18.73
CA THR A 124 -16.39 -8.30 18.01
C THR A 124 -16.11 -8.23 16.50
N ARG A 125 -16.65 -9.19 15.75
CA ARG A 125 -16.56 -9.16 14.28
C ARG A 125 -17.21 -7.91 13.66
N GLU A 126 -18.23 -7.38 14.33
CA GLU A 126 -18.92 -6.15 13.93
C GLU A 126 -18.02 -4.94 14.18
N ASP A 127 -17.40 -4.84 15.35
CA ASP A 127 -16.40 -3.79 15.64
C ASP A 127 -15.30 -3.73 14.58
N VAL A 128 -14.79 -4.89 14.15
CA VAL A 128 -13.74 -4.97 13.10
C VAL A 128 -14.27 -4.43 11.77
N ARG A 129 -15.50 -4.78 11.38
CA ARG A 129 -16.11 -4.30 10.13
C ARG A 129 -16.36 -2.80 10.16
N ASP A 130 -16.93 -2.30 11.26
CA ASP A 130 -17.24 -0.89 11.46
C ASP A 130 -15.97 -0.05 11.48
N TRP A 131 -14.91 -0.56 12.11
CA TRP A 131 -13.59 0.07 12.08
C TRP A 131 -13.07 0.24 10.66
N PHE A 132 -13.08 -0.81 9.86
CA PHE A 132 -12.61 -0.73 8.48
C PHE A 132 -13.50 0.16 7.62
N GLN A 133 -14.82 0.16 7.84
CA GLN A 133 -15.74 1.07 7.18
C GLN A 133 -15.45 2.53 7.54
N LYS A 134 -15.28 2.84 8.83
CA LYS A 134 -14.90 4.17 9.33
C LYS A 134 -13.60 4.66 8.72
N HIS A 135 -12.60 3.78 8.63
CA HIS A 135 -11.29 4.10 8.07
C HIS A 135 -11.22 3.91 6.55
N ARG A 136 -12.34 3.52 5.91
CA ARG A 136 -12.47 3.36 4.46
C ARG A 136 -11.45 2.39 3.86
N ASN A 137 -11.13 1.31 4.57
CA ASN A 137 -10.25 0.28 4.04
C ASN A 137 -11.00 -0.57 3.00
N VAL A 138 -10.58 -0.51 1.74
CA VAL A 138 -11.24 -1.16 0.61
C VAL A 138 -10.33 -2.21 -0.01
N CYS A 139 -10.87 -3.40 -0.25
CA CYS A 139 -10.20 -4.50 -0.94
C CYS A 139 -10.89 -4.77 -2.28
N ARG A 140 -10.21 -4.53 -3.42
CA ARG A 140 -10.76 -4.80 -4.75
C ARG A 140 -10.90 -6.30 -5.04
N CYS A 141 -10.07 -7.13 -4.38
CA CYS A 141 -10.14 -8.60 -4.48
C CYS A 141 -11.23 -9.21 -3.58
N THR A 142 -11.99 -8.39 -2.85
CA THR A 142 -13.11 -8.81 -1.99
C THR A 142 -12.75 -9.81 -0.89
N GLY A 143 -11.54 -9.72 -0.32
CA GLY A 143 -11.04 -10.63 0.72
C GLY A 143 -11.59 -10.38 2.13
N TYR A 144 -12.66 -9.62 2.29
CA TYR A 144 -13.15 -9.09 3.57
C TYR A 144 -13.39 -10.16 4.64
N LYS A 145 -13.96 -11.32 4.27
CA LYS A 145 -14.19 -12.40 5.24
C LYS A 145 -12.88 -12.86 5.87
N HIS A 146 -11.89 -13.18 5.04
CA HIS A 146 -10.57 -13.65 5.50
C HIS A 146 -9.83 -12.58 6.30
N ILE A 147 -9.97 -11.30 5.91
CA ILE A 147 -9.40 -10.16 6.64
C ILE A 147 -9.99 -10.08 8.05
N VAL A 148 -11.30 -10.16 8.21
CA VAL A 148 -11.95 -10.13 9.52
C VAL A 148 -11.56 -11.36 10.34
N ASP A 149 -11.52 -12.54 9.73
CA ASP A 149 -11.10 -13.78 10.40
C ASP A 149 -9.66 -13.67 10.94
N ALA A 150 -8.74 -13.11 10.16
CA ALA A 150 -7.35 -12.89 10.57
C ALA A 150 -7.23 -11.91 11.76
N VAL A 151 -8.03 -10.82 11.78
CA VAL A 151 -8.03 -9.88 12.91
C VAL A 151 -8.55 -10.54 14.17
N MET A 152 -9.63 -11.31 14.08
CA MET A 152 -10.19 -12.03 15.24
C MET A 152 -9.18 -13.02 15.82
N ALA A 153 -8.52 -13.79 14.97
CA ALA A 153 -7.47 -14.72 15.41
C ALA A 153 -6.27 -13.98 16.02
N ALA A 154 -5.88 -12.86 15.43
CA ALA A 154 -4.80 -12.03 16.00
C ALA A 154 -5.15 -11.47 17.38
N ALA A 155 -6.40 -11.09 17.61
CA ALA A 155 -6.85 -10.69 18.93
C ALA A 155 -6.71 -11.79 19.99
N GLU A 156 -7.07 -13.06 19.65
CA GLU A 156 -6.89 -14.21 20.55
C GLU A 156 -5.40 -14.46 20.86
N VAL A 157 -4.53 -14.37 19.84
CA VAL A 157 -3.07 -14.56 20.03
C VAL A 157 -2.48 -13.44 20.90
N LEU A 158 -2.85 -12.19 20.65
CA LEU A 158 -2.33 -11.05 21.41
C LEU A 158 -2.80 -11.04 22.86
N ARG A 159 -3.95 -11.64 23.18
CA ARG A 159 -4.40 -11.88 24.56
C ARG A 159 -3.77 -13.11 25.20
N GLY A 160 -2.96 -13.87 24.49
CA GLY A 160 -2.31 -15.09 24.99
C GLY A 160 -3.24 -16.31 25.12
N GLU A 161 -4.42 -16.28 24.50
CA GLU A 161 -5.40 -17.38 24.51
C GLU A 161 -5.00 -18.52 23.56
N LYS A 162 -4.31 -18.15 22.48
CA LYS A 162 -3.79 -19.07 21.43
C LYS A 162 -2.42 -18.64 20.95
N THR A 163 -1.79 -19.49 20.16
CA THR A 163 -0.56 -19.20 19.44
C THR A 163 -0.86 -19.04 17.94
N VAL A 164 0.05 -18.45 17.19
CA VAL A 164 -0.07 -18.34 15.72
C VAL A 164 -0.15 -19.72 15.08
N GLU A 165 0.60 -20.70 15.62
CA GLU A 165 0.66 -22.07 15.11
C GLU A 165 -0.69 -22.80 15.20
N ASP A 166 -1.54 -22.44 16.17
CA ASP A 166 -2.90 -23.04 16.31
C ASP A 166 -3.80 -22.73 15.10
N PHE A 167 -3.44 -21.72 14.32
CA PHE A 167 -4.20 -21.28 13.14
C PHE A 167 -3.54 -21.64 11.81
N LYS A 168 -2.29 -22.13 11.83
CA LYS A 168 -1.59 -22.52 10.60
C LYS A 168 -2.00 -23.92 10.16
N TYR A 169 -2.13 -24.10 8.86
CA TYR A 169 -2.37 -25.41 8.29
C TYR A 169 -1.10 -26.27 8.33
N ASP A 170 -1.20 -27.46 8.94
CA ASP A 170 -0.11 -28.44 8.95
C ASP A 170 -0.06 -29.21 7.62
N TRP A 171 0.65 -28.65 6.64
CA TRP A 171 0.81 -29.23 5.31
C TRP A 171 1.58 -30.55 5.31
N LYS A 172 2.34 -30.87 6.38
CA LYS A 172 3.14 -32.09 6.48
C LYS A 172 2.28 -33.33 6.51
N LYS A 173 1.03 -33.20 6.94
CA LYS A 173 0.04 -34.30 6.96
C LYS A 173 -0.47 -34.67 5.57
N ASP A 174 -0.31 -33.78 4.58
CA ASP A 174 -0.86 -33.93 3.24
C ASP A 174 0.22 -33.94 2.14
N ILE A 175 1.45 -34.36 2.48
CA ILE A 175 2.55 -34.43 1.50
C ILE A 175 2.12 -35.30 0.30
N GLY A 176 2.22 -34.70 -0.90
CA GLY A 176 1.82 -35.34 -2.17
C GLY A 176 0.35 -35.12 -2.56
N ASN A 177 -0.48 -34.53 -1.69
CA ASN A 177 -1.89 -34.23 -1.99
C ASN A 177 -2.25 -32.79 -1.56
N PHE A 178 -1.76 -31.81 -2.30
CA PHE A 178 -1.95 -30.39 -1.97
C PHE A 178 -3.18 -29.73 -2.64
N TYR A 179 -3.86 -30.44 -3.54
CA TYR A 179 -5.02 -29.90 -4.22
C TYR A 179 -6.17 -29.60 -3.23
N GLY A 180 -6.70 -28.38 -3.31
CA GLY A 180 -7.79 -27.93 -2.44
C GLY A 180 -7.38 -27.65 -0.97
N LYS A 181 -6.10 -27.70 -0.63
CA LYS A 181 -5.60 -27.43 0.72
C LYS A 181 -5.30 -25.95 0.92
N PRO A 182 -5.47 -25.42 2.16
CA PRO A 182 -5.25 -24.01 2.47
C PRO A 182 -3.76 -23.69 2.68
N LEU A 183 -2.96 -23.94 1.65
CA LEU A 183 -1.52 -23.63 1.68
C LEU A 183 -1.28 -22.13 1.65
N GLU A 184 -0.31 -21.70 2.43
CA GLU A 184 0.16 -20.31 2.41
C GLU A 184 0.83 -19.99 1.06
N ARG A 185 0.52 -18.81 0.51
CA ARG A 185 1.17 -18.35 -0.72
C ARG A 185 2.62 -17.92 -0.43
N PRO A 186 3.61 -18.38 -1.21
CA PRO A 186 5.03 -18.09 -0.96
C PRO A 186 5.37 -16.60 -0.85
N ASN A 187 4.64 -15.73 -1.59
CA ASN A 187 4.87 -14.27 -1.61
C ASN A 187 3.89 -13.50 -0.71
N ALA A 188 3.14 -14.16 0.17
CA ALA A 188 2.14 -13.50 1.00
C ALA A 188 2.79 -12.69 2.14
N LEU A 189 3.77 -13.24 2.82
CA LEU A 189 4.43 -12.58 3.95
C LEU A 189 5.16 -11.29 3.55
N PRO A 190 5.96 -11.23 2.47
CA PRO A 190 6.53 -9.97 1.99
C PRO A 190 5.48 -8.89 1.69
N LYS A 191 4.31 -9.28 1.18
CA LYS A 191 3.19 -8.35 0.95
C LYS A 191 2.57 -7.86 2.25
N ALA A 192 2.41 -8.74 3.24
CA ALA A 192 1.89 -8.39 4.56
C ALA A 192 2.87 -7.49 5.35
N CYS A 193 4.17 -7.62 5.11
CA CYS A 193 5.20 -6.78 5.72
C CYS A 193 5.49 -5.49 4.92
N GLY A 194 4.84 -5.27 3.78
CA GLY A 194 4.96 -4.05 2.99
C GLY A 194 6.22 -3.97 2.11
N VAL A 195 7.03 -5.02 2.05
CA VAL A 195 8.32 -5.03 1.32
C VAL A 195 8.23 -5.58 -0.10
N CYS A 196 7.02 -5.92 -0.56
CA CYS A 196 6.80 -6.34 -1.93
C CYS A 196 6.62 -5.11 -2.83
N ASP A 197 7.44 -5.00 -3.86
CA ASP A 197 7.33 -3.95 -4.85
C ASP A 197 6.18 -4.22 -5.85
N TYR A 198 5.51 -3.15 -6.22
CA TYR A 198 4.54 -3.07 -7.30
C TYR A 198 5.06 -2.12 -8.38
N GLY A 199 4.38 -2.01 -9.50
CA GLY A 199 4.86 -1.22 -10.63
C GLY A 199 5.32 0.20 -10.27
N ASP A 200 4.53 0.92 -9.45
CA ASP A 200 4.89 2.26 -8.97
C ASP A 200 6.10 2.27 -7.99
N ASP A 201 6.37 1.16 -7.32
CA ASP A 201 7.48 1.08 -6.38
C ASP A 201 8.80 0.86 -7.13
N VAL A 202 8.77 0.13 -8.25
CA VAL A 202 9.93 -0.14 -9.11
C VAL A 202 10.55 1.16 -9.62
N GLU A 203 9.74 2.18 -9.91
CA GLU A 203 10.22 3.50 -10.34
C GLU A 203 11.25 4.11 -9.38
N LEU A 204 11.09 3.89 -8.06
CA LEU A 204 12.00 4.42 -7.04
C LEU A 204 13.41 3.82 -7.10
N HIS A 205 13.58 2.68 -7.77
CA HIS A 205 14.83 1.95 -7.92
C HIS A 205 15.40 2.03 -9.34
N MET A 206 14.71 2.71 -10.26
CA MET A 206 15.18 2.87 -11.64
C MET A 206 16.22 3.98 -11.73
N PRO A 207 17.14 3.92 -12.71
CA PRO A 207 18.07 5.00 -13.00
C PRO A 207 17.34 6.34 -13.19
N ALA A 208 17.98 7.44 -12.80
CA ALA A 208 17.35 8.77 -12.82
C ALA A 208 16.95 9.22 -14.25
N GLU A 209 17.63 8.72 -15.28
CA GLU A 209 17.37 8.96 -16.70
C GLU A 209 16.27 8.06 -17.30
N THR A 210 15.65 7.20 -16.50
CA THR A 210 14.56 6.33 -16.97
C THR A 210 13.36 7.16 -17.41
N LEU A 211 12.93 6.92 -18.66
CA LEU A 211 11.79 7.64 -19.23
C LEU A 211 10.47 7.10 -18.70
N LYS A 212 9.54 8.00 -18.43
CA LYS A 212 8.15 7.68 -18.08
C LYS A 212 7.28 7.71 -19.32
N VAL A 213 6.45 6.69 -19.49
CA VAL A 213 5.45 6.66 -20.55
C VAL A 213 4.13 7.17 -20.02
N ALA A 214 3.58 8.19 -20.66
CA ALA A 214 2.23 8.69 -20.39
C ALA A 214 1.30 8.33 -21.54
N LEU A 215 0.19 7.65 -21.23
CA LEU A 215 -0.83 7.34 -22.23
C LEU A 215 -1.85 8.48 -22.31
N VAL A 216 -1.92 9.13 -23.47
CA VAL A 216 -2.92 10.16 -23.74
C VAL A 216 -4.21 9.51 -24.24
N GLN A 217 -5.31 9.70 -23.50
CA GLN A 217 -6.63 9.17 -23.85
C GLN A 217 -7.63 10.30 -24.01
N PRO A 218 -8.56 10.22 -25.00
CA PRO A 218 -9.66 11.17 -25.09
C PRO A 218 -10.58 11.03 -23.86
N ARG A 219 -10.81 12.15 -23.18
CA ARG A 219 -11.64 12.19 -21.95
C ARG A 219 -13.11 12.52 -22.21
N ILE A 220 -13.45 12.90 -23.44
CA ILE A 220 -14.77 13.46 -23.79
C ILE A 220 -15.72 12.36 -24.26
N THR A 221 -15.20 11.31 -24.91
CA THR A 221 -15.99 10.22 -25.48
C THR A 221 -15.24 8.90 -25.47
N SER A 222 -15.98 7.81 -25.37
CA SER A 222 -15.46 6.45 -25.45
C SER A 222 -15.36 5.91 -26.89
N HIS A 223 -15.99 6.60 -27.85
CA HIS A 223 -16.03 6.18 -29.25
C HIS A 223 -15.98 7.42 -30.16
N ALA A 224 -14.95 7.52 -30.98
CA ALA A 224 -14.74 8.65 -31.90
C ALA A 224 -13.80 8.28 -33.05
N ILE A 225 -13.89 9.04 -34.13
CA ILE A 225 -12.93 9.02 -35.21
C ILE A 225 -11.92 10.14 -34.95
N ILE A 226 -10.65 9.80 -34.81
CA ILE A 226 -9.55 10.77 -34.67
C ILE A 226 -9.27 11.34 -36.06
N LYS A 227 -9.51 12.62 -36.25
CA LYS A 227 -9.26 13.30 -37.55
C LYS A 227 -7.84 13.88 -37.63
N ASN A 228 -7.29 14.31 -36.50
CA ASN A 228 -5.96 14.88 -36.43
C ASN A 228 -5.39 14.72 -35.02
N ILE A 229 -4.07 14.54 -34.92
CA ILE A 229 -3.30 14.60 -33.66
C ILE A 229 -2.25 15.67 -33.87
N ASP A 230 -2.38 16.80 -33.16
CA ASP A 230 -1.39 17.87 -33.16
C ASP A 230 -0.44 17.69 -31.95
N THR A 231 0.81 17.44 -32.21
CA THR A 231 1.86 17.19 -31.22
C THR A 231 2.79 18.39 -31.03
N THR A 232 2.61 19.45 -31.81
CA THR A 232 3.55 20.59 -31.97
C THR A 232 3.91 21.25 -30.64
N GLU A 233 2.94 21.51 -29.77
CA GLU A 233 3.19 22.14 -28.47
C GLU A 233 3.79 21.14 -27.46
N ALA A 234 3.33 19.89 -27.49
CA ALA A 234 3.83 18.87 -26.59
C ALA A 234 5.31 18.52 -26.85
N GLU A 235 5.73 18.48 -28.10
CA GLU A 235 7.13 18.23 -28.48
C GLU A 235 8.10 19.30 -27.98
N LYS A 236 7.62 20.52 -27.80
CA LYS A 236 8.42 21.65 -27.30
C LYS A 236 8.51 21.68 -25.76
N MET A 237 7.72 20.87 -25.06
CA MET A 237 7.69 20.89 -23.60
C MET A 237 8.98 20.31 -23.00
N PRO A 238 9.60 21.00 -22.03
CA PRO A 238 10.76 20.47 -21.33
C PRO A 238 10.44 19.11 -20.68
N GLY A 239 11.30 18.13 -20.93
CA GLY A 239 11.15 16.75 -20.40
C GLY A 239 10.42 15.79 -21.33
N VAL A 240 9.80 16.27 -22.40
CA VAL A 240 9.26 15.39 -23.44
C VAL A 240 10.42 14.92 -24.34
N VAL A 241 10.67 13.62 -24.35
CA VAL A 241 11.74 13.01 -25.14
C VAL A 241 11.21 12.57 -26.50
N LYS A 242 10.03 11.96 -26.53
CA LYS A 242 9.38 11.50 -27.78
C LYS A 242 7.88 11.36 -27.58
N ILE A 243 7.12 11.71 -28.63
CA ILE A 243 5.71 11.37 -28.76
C ILE A 243 5.61 10.21 -29.73
N ILE A 244 4.93 9.15 -29.32
CA ILE A 244 4.76 7.91 -30.11
C ILE A 244 3.33 7.87 -30.60
N THR A 245 3.15 7.78 -31.91
CA THR A 245 1.85 7.65 -32.59
C THR A 245 1.68 6.23 -33.17
N ALA A 246 0.50 5.95 -33.73
CA ALA A 246 0.24 4.68 -34.41
C ALA A 246 1.17 4.45 -35.61
N GLU A 247 1.67 5.51 -36.25
CA GLU A 247 2.62 5.42 -37.36
C GLU A 247 3.99 4.92 -36.89
N ASP A 248 4.48 5.42 -35.75
CA ASP A 248 5.73 4.95 -35.14
C ASP A 248 5.63 3.45 -34.77
N VAL A 249 4.49 3.04 -34.20
CA VAL A 249 4.25 1.63 -33.81
C VAL A 249 4.27 0.72 -35.04
N LYS A 250 3.61 1.14 -36.13
CA LYS A 250 3.63 0.40 -37.41
C LYS A 250 5.02 0.34 -38.02
N ALA A 251 5.75 1.47 -38.01
CA ALA A 251 7.12 1.53 -38.53
C ALA A 251 8.08 0.60 -37.76
N ALA A 252 7.81 0.38 -36.47
CA ALA A 252 8.56 -0.57 -35.65
C ALA A 252 8.15 -2.04 -35.85
N GLY A 253 7.22 -2.34 -36.76
CA GLY A 253 6.76 -3.70 -37.06
C GLY A 253 5.81 -4.29 -36.04
N CYS A 254 5.23 -3.47 -35.16
CA CYS A 254 4.21 -3.89 -34.20
C CYS A 254 2.82 -3.81 -34.86
N THR A 255 2.01 -4.87 -34.75
CA THR A 255 0.64 -4.95 -35.28
C THR A 255 -0.38 -5.01 -34.16
#